data_7ddb01af78cbe89689635438df0ee2f0
#
_entry.id   7ddb01af78cbe89689635438df0ee2f0
#
_cell.length_a   1.000
_cell.length_b   1.000
_cell.length_c   1.000
_cell.angle_alpha   90.00
_cell.angle_beta   90.00
_cell.angle_gamma   90.00
#
_symmetry.space_group_name_H-M   'P 1'
#
loop_
_entity.id
_entity.type
_entity.pdbx_description
1 polymer ?
#
loop_
_entity_poly.entity_id
_entity_poly.type
_entity_poly.pdbx_seq_one_letter_code
_entity_poly.pdbx_strand_id
1 'polypeptide(L)'
;MAIWEWVLEAYARPGVPEATLRLQDEHGQNTSFLLWAVHAEAKDPELLKRAAAAARAWDAVALKPLRAVRRDLKPPLPPFDDDARLAFRKDVNRLELEAERLLMETLEGLSRGSGGAAALEALEAASAAWDRPAPAAALAELAAALG
;
A
#
# COMPACT_ATOMS: atom_id res chain seq x y z
N MET A 1 3.56 -10.64 15.13
CA MET A 1 4.37 -10.58 13.89
C MET A 1 4.55 -9.13 13.46
N ALA A 2 5.75 -8.72 13.14
CA ALA A 2 6.01 -7.39 12.63
C ALA A 2 5.32 -7.20 11.28
N ILE A 3 4.89 -5.97 11.00
CA ILE A 3 4.07 -5.71 9.82
C ILE A 3 4.73 -6.14 8.52
N TRP A 4 6.04 -5.92 8.36
CA TRP A 4 6.70 -6.26 7.10
C TRP A 4 6.72 -7.76 6.83
N GLU A 5 6.97 -8.57 7.85
CA GLU A 5 6.91 -10.03 7.75
C GLU A 5 5.50 -10.49 7.38
N TRP A 6 4.49 -9.92 8.03
CA TRP A 6 3.10 -10.22 7.75
C TRP A 6 2.71 -9.85 6.31
N VAL A 7 3.16 -8.68 5.84
CA VAL A 7 2.89 -8.23 4.46
C VAL A 7 3.50 -9.17 3.44
N LEU A 8 4.74 -9.61 3.65
CA LEU A 8 5.38 -10.56 2.73
C LEU A 8 4.60 -11.88 2.67
N GLU A 9 4.10 -12.37 3.78
CA GLU A 9 3.24 -13.56 3.81
C GLU A 9 1.89 -13.30 3.13
N ALA A 10 1.31 -12.12 3.36
CA ALA A 10 0.03 -11.74 2.77
C ALA A 10 0.12 -11.70 1.24
N TYR A 11 1.18 -11.10 0.70
CA TYR A 11 1.37 -11.03 -0.76
C TYR A 11 1.62 -12.39 -1.41
N ALA A 12 2.05 -13.39 -0.65
CA ALA A 12 2.17 -14.75 -1.15
C ALA A 12 0.82 -15.49 -1.25
N ARG A 13 -0.24 -14.95 -0.66
CA ARG A 13 -1.58 -15.54 -0.74
C ARG A 13 -2.24 -15.28 -2.08
N PRO A 14 -2.90 -16.29 -2.68
CA PRO A 14 -3.61 -16.11 -3.95
C PRO A 14 -4.65 -14.99 -3.85
N GLY A 15 -4.68 -14.12 -4.85
CA GLY A 15 -5.65 -13.04 -4.95
C GLY A 15 -5.23 -11.73 -4.28
N VAL A 16 -4.28 -11.73 -3.35
CA VAL A 16 -3.84 -10.49 -2.67
C VAL A 16 -3.14 -9.53 -3.63
N PRO A 17 -2.15 -9.95 -4.44
CA PRO A 17 -1.53 -9.02 -5.39
C PRO A 17 -2.52 -8.38 -6.36
N GLU A 18 -3.45 -9.17 -6.90
CA GLU A 18 -4.43 -8.68 -7.87
C GLU A 18 -5.42 -7.70 -7.24
N ALA A 19 -5.91 -8.01 -6.04
CA ALA A 19 -6.85 -7.16 -5.31
C ALA A 19 -6.21 -5.83 -4.90
N THR A 20 -4.98 -5.85 -4.41
CA THR A 20 -4.25 -4.63 -4.04
C THR A 20 -3.95 -3.77 -5.25
N LEU A 21 -3.53 -4.37 -6.37
CA LEU A 21 -3.24 -3.64 -7.59
C LEU A 21 -4.50 -2.93 -8.11
N ARG A 22 -5.64 -3.59 -8.09
CA ARG A 22 -6.93 -3.00 -8.49
C ARG A 22 -7.31 -1.82 -7.62
N LEU A 23 -7.20 -1.97 -6.31
CA LEU A 23 -7.48 -0.88 -5.37
C LEU A 23 -6.58 0.34 -5.60
N GLN A 24 -5.32 0.11 -5.91
CA GLN A 24 -4.37 1.17 -6.20
C GLN A 24 -4.66 1.85 -7.55
N ASP A 25 -4.79 1.07 -8.62
CA ASP A 25 -4.85 1.59 -9.99
C ASP A 25 -6.25 2.08 -10.37
N GLU A 26 -7.31 1.40 -9.96
CA GLU A 26 -8.68 1.76 -10.32
C GLU A 26 -9.36 2.66 -9.31
N HIS A 27 -8.98 2.57 -8.03
CA HIS A 27 -9.68 3.26 -6.95
C HIS A 27 -8.83 4.25 -6.16
N GLY A 28 -7.59 4.48 -6.58
CA GLY A 28 -6.72 5.51 -5.99
C GLY A 28 -6.37 5.28 -4.53
N GLN A 29 -6.45 4.05 -4.06
CA GLN A 29 -6.15 3.71 -2.67
C GLN A 29 -4.64 3.58 -2.44
N ASN A 30 -4.20 3.87 -1.23
CA ASN A 30 -2.85 3.56 -0.78
C ASN A 30 -2.87 2.16 -0.14
N THR A 31 -2.33 1.17 -0.83
CA THR A 31 -2.41 -0.22 -0.39
C THR A 31 -1.58 -0.50 0.87
N SER A 32 -0.48 0.23 1.06
CA SER A 32 0.31 0.13 2.29
C SER A 32 -0.50 0.56 3.50
N PHE A 33 -1.27 1.64 3.37
CA PHE A 33 -2.16 2.11 4.42
C PHE A 33 -3.27 1.11 4.72
N LEU A 34 -3.90 0.55 3.69
CA LEU A 34 -4.96 -0.46 3.85
C LEU A 34 -4.45 -1.73 4.53
N LEU A 35 -3.29 -2.23 4.11
CA LEU A 35 -2.71 -3.43 4.70
C LEU A 35 -2.28 -3.19 6.15
N TRP A 36 -1.73 -2.02 6.44
CA TRP A 36 -1.48 -1.64 7.83
C TRP A 36 -2.75 -1.68 8.66
N ALA A 37 -3.85 -1.14 8.15
CA ALA A 37 -5.11 -1.13 8.90
C ALA A 37 -5.59 -2.54 9.26
N VAL A 38 -5.45 -3.49 8.33
CA VAL A 38 -5.79 -4.90 8.60
C VAL A 38 -4.86 -5.48 9.66
N HIS A 39 -3.56 -5.28 9.53
CA HIS A 39 -2.57 -5.80 10.49
C HIS A 39 -2.79 -5.22 11.89
N ALA A 40 -3.07 -3.93 11.98
CA ALA A 40 -3.34 -3.25 13.25
C ALA A 40 -4.75 -3.50 13.79
N GLU A 41 -5.61 -4.16 13.02
CA GLU A 41 -7.03 -4.33 13.35
C GLU A 41 -7.67 -2.98 13.68
N ALA A 42 -7.33 -1.95 12.89
CA ALA A 42 -7.63 -0.56 13.18
C ALA A 42 -9.11 -0.23 12.97
N LYS A 43 -9.70 0.45 13.95
CA LYS A 43 -11.07 0.96 13.86
C LYS A 43 -11.25 2.31 14.55
N ASP A 44 -10.26 2.75 15.31
CA ASP A 44 -10.31 4.05 15.97
C ASP A 44 -10.22 5.19 14.96
N PRO A 45 -11.26 6.06 14.85
CA PRO A 45 -11.27 7.15 13.87
C PRO A 45 -10.10 8.12 13.99
N GLU A 46 -9.64 8.43 15.20
CA GLU A 46 -8.52 9.36 15.40
C GLU A 46 -7.20 8.74 14.96
N LEU A 47 -6.97 7.47 15.24
CA LEU A 47 -5.80 6.74 14.74
C LEU A 47 -5.79 6.70 13.22
N LEU A 48 -6.92 6.33 12.60
CA LEU A 48 -7.05 6.25 11.15
C LEU A 48 -6.81 7.60 10.48
N LYS A 49 -7.30 8.68 11.08
CA LYS A 49 -7.09 10.04 10.58
C LYS A 49 -5.61 10.43 10.58
N ARG A 50 -4.90 10.15 11.67
CA ARG A 50 -3.46 10.43 11.79
C ARG A 50 -2.65 9.58 10.82
N ALA A 51 -2.96 8.31 10.73
CA ALA A 51 -2.30 7.38 9.83
C ALA A 51 -2.53 7.76 8.36
N ALA A 52 -3.75 8.13 7.99
CA ALA A 52 -4.07 8.59 6.64
C ALA A 52 -3.31 9.87 6.28
N ALA A 53 -3.16 10.80 7.21
CA ALA A 53 -2.38 12.03 6.99
C ALA A 53 -0.90 11.72 6.74
N ALA A 54 -0.31 10.83 7.53
CA ALA A 54 1.08 10.40 7.34
C ALA A 54 1.25 9.67 6.00
N ALA A 55 0.32 8.78 5.66
CA ALA A 55 0.35 8.04 4.40
C ALA A 55 0.23 8.97 3.19
N ARG A 56 -0.65 9.97 3.24
CA ARG A 56 -0.78 10.97 2.15
C ARG A 56 0.49 11.78 1.96
N ALA A 57 1.11 12.23 3.05
CA ALA A 57 2.36 12.98 2.97
C ALA A 57 3.47 12.14 2.33
N TRP A 58 3.62 10.90 2.75
CA TRP A 58 4.63 9.99 2.20
C TRP A 58 4.35 9.60 0.76
N ASP A 59 3.09 9.38 0.43
CA ASP A 59 2.64 9.09 -0.94
C ASP A 59 3.05 10.22 -1.89
N ALA A 60 2.83 11.47 -1.50
CA ALA A 60 3.17 12.63 -2.30
C ALA A 60 4.68 12.84 -2.47
N VAL A 61 5.47 12.60 -1.41
CA VAL A 61 6.91 12.87 -1.39
C VAL A 61 7.73 11.73 -2.00
N ALA A 62 7.32 10.48 -1.81
CA ALA A 62 8.12 9.32 -2.17
C ALA A 62 7.40 8.34 -3.11
N LEU A 63 6.22 7.84 -2.75
CA LEU A 63 5.59 6.73 -3.49
C LEU A 63 5.15 7.13 -4.89
N LYS A 64 4.42 8.22 -5.03
CA LYS A 64 3.96 8.70 -6.35
C LYS A 64 5.13 9.08 -7.26
N PRO A 65 6.14 9.84 -6.80
CA PRO A 65 7.29 10.14 -7.63
C PRO A 65 8.07 8.90 -8.08
N LEU A 66 8.32 7.94 -7.19
CA LEU A 66 9.02 6.70 -7.53
C LEU A 66 8.23 5.86 -8.53
N ARG A 67 6.91 5.78 -8.35
CA ARG A 67 6.03 5.07 -9.27
C ARG A 67 6.02 5.71 -10.66
N ALA A 68 5.99 7.03 -10.73
CA ALA A 68 6.05 7.77 -11.99
C ALA A 68 7.37 7.50 -12.72
N VAL A 69 8.50 7.56 -12.02
CA VAL A 69 9.82 7.25 -12.60
C VAL A 69 9.84 5.81 -13.13
N ARG A 70 9.35 4.85 -12.35
CA ARG A 70 9.32 3.44 -12.75
C ARG A 70 8.49 3.23 -14.03
N ARG A 71 7.34 3.88 -14.12
CA ARG A 71 6.47 3.80 -15.30
C ARG A 71 7.13 4.40 -16.54
N ASP A 72 7.76 5.57 -16.38
CA ASP A 72 8.40 6.30 -17.48
C ASP A 72 9.65 5.59 -18.00
N LEU A 73 10.29 4.76 -17.18
CA LEU A 73 11.45 3.95 -17.56
C LEU A 73 11.09 2.66 -18.31
N LYS A 74 9.81 2.29 -18.37
CA LYS A 74 9.39 1.02 -18.98
C LYS A 74 9.58 0.99 -20.51
N PRO A 75 9.12 1.99 -21.28
CA PRO A 75 9.29 1.97 -22.73
C PRO A 75 10.71 2.33 -23.14
N PRO A 76 11.14 1.95 -24.36
CA PRO A 76 12.42 2.39 -24.92
C PRO A 76 12.55 3.91 -24.91
N LEU A 77 13.76 4.40 -24.66
CA LEU A 77 14.07 5.84 -24.59
C LEU A 77 15.39 6.10 -25.33
N PRO A 78 15.39 6.13 -26.69
CA PRO A 78 16.60 6.43 -27.45
C PRO A 78 17.16 7.82 -27.08
N PRO A 79 18.48 8.02 -26.99
CA PRO A 79 19.56 7.07 -27.33
C PRO A 79 20.05 6.19 -26.17
N PHE A 80 19.28 6.07 -25.07
CA PHE A 80 19.71 5.27 -23.91
C PHE A 80 19.68 3.78 -24.22
N ASP A 81 20.69 3.06 -23.71
CA ASP A 81 20.77 1.61 -23.83
C ASP A 81 19.61 0.93 -23.09
N ASP A 82 18.95 -0.02 -23.74
CA ASP A 82 17.78 -0.69 -23.17
C ASP A 82 18.12 -1.50 -21.91
N ASP A 83 19.22 -2.23 -21.92
CA ASP A 83 19.60 -3.06 -20.76
C ASP A 83 19.96 -2.17 -19.56
N ALA A 84 20.68 -1.09 -19.79
CA ALA A 84 21.04 -0.13 -18.74
C ALA A 84 19.78 0.56 -18.17
N ARG A 85 18.84 0.96 -19.04
CA ARG A 85 17.58 1.57 -18.64
C ARG A 85 16.76 0.62 -17.78
N LEU A 86 16.62 -0.63 -18.18
CA LEU A 86 15.85 -1.63 -17.46
C LEU A 86 16.50 -2.04 -16.14
N ALA A 87 17.83 -2.07 -16.08
CA ALA A 87 18.56 -2.28 -14.82
C ALA A 87 18.30 -1.12 -13.84
N PHE A 88 18.35 0.11 -14.33
CA PHE A 88 18.03 1.29 -13.53
C PHE A 88 16.57 1.25 -13.02
N ARG A 89 15.64 0.83 -13.89
CA ARG A 89 14.23 0.65 -13.50
C ARG A 89 14.07 -0.35 -12.36
N LYS A 90 14.84 -1.42 -12.39
CA LYS A 90 14.86 -2.42 -11.29
C LYS A 90 15.27 -1.80 -9.96
N ASP A 91 16.27 -0.92 -9.98
CA ASP A 91 16.70 -0.21 -8.77
C ASP A 91 15.62 0.74 -8.25
N VAL A 92 14.92 1.43 -9.15
CA VAL A 92 13.79 2.30 -8.77
C VAL A 92 12.68 1.46 -8.14
N ASN A 93 12.36 0.30 -8.71
CA ASN A 93 11.36 -0.61 -8.16
C ASN A 93 11.73 -1.08 -6.75
N ARG A 94 13.01 -1.36 -6.51
CA ARG A 94 13.51 -1.72 -5.19
C ARG A 94 13.34 -0.58 -4.18
N LEU A 95 13.63 0.65 -4.60
CA LEU A 95 13.43 1.84 -3.75
C LEU A 95 11.95 2.08 -3.44
N GLU A 96 11.07 1.85 -4.41
CA GLU A 96 9.62 1.94 -4.21
C GLU A 96 9.17 0.95 -3.13
N LEU A 97 9.68 -0.27 -3.17
CA LEU A 97 9.38 -1.29 -2.16
C LEU A 97 9.91 -0.90 -0.78
N GLU A 98 11.11 -0.34 -0.70
CA GLU A 98 11.66 0.18 0.56
C GLU A 98 10.82 1.34 1.11
N ALA A 99 10.32 2.20 0.23
CA ALA A 99 9.44 3.31 0.63
C ALA A 99 8.11 2.80 1.19
N GLU A 100 7.55 1.76 0.61
CA GLU A 100 6.34 1.10 1.13
C GLU A 100 6.59 0.50 2.52
N ARG A 101 7.71 -0.19 2.68
CA ARG A 101 8.11 -0.77 3.97
C ARG A 101 8.25 0.31 5.04
N LEU A 102 8.93 1.39 4.71
CA LEU A 102 9.14 2.51 5.64
C LEU A 102 7.82 3.11 6.10
N LEU A 103 6.87 3.27 5.18
CA LEU A 103 5.53 3.74 5.52
C LEU A 103 4.83 2.77 6.48
N MET A 104 4.80 1.49 6.16
CA MET A 104 4.13 0.48 6.98
C MET A 104 4.72 0.38 8.38
N GLU A 105 6.04 0.41 8.50
CA GLU A 105 6.71 0.37 9.81
C GLU A 105 6.45 1.64 10.62
N THR A 106 6.38 2.80 9.96
CA THR A 106 6.03 4.06 10.60
C THR A 106 4.59 4.01 11.15
N LEU A 107 3.65 3.53 10.34
CA LEU A 107 2.26 3.38 10.75
C LEU A 107 2.09 2.35 11.87
N GLU A 108 2.85 1.26 11.83
CA GLU A 108 2.87 0.27 12.91
C GLU A 108 3.21 0.92 14.24
N GLY A 109 4.17 1.85 14.24
CA GLY A 109 4.54 2.60 15.44
C GLY A 109 3.41 3.44 16.01
N LEU A 110 2.46 3.89 15.19
CA LEU A 110 1.29 4.66 15.63
C LEU A 110 0.20 3.80 16.26
N SER A 111 0.15 2.50 15.95
CA SER A 111 -0.97 1.62 16.27
C SER A 111 -0.83 0.86 17.60
N ARG A 112 0.10 1.24 18.45
CA ARG A 112 0.35 0.57 19.73
C ARG A 112 -0.91 0.58 20.62
N GLY A 113 -1.32 -0.61 21.04
CA GLY A 113 -2.43 -0.79 21.96
C GLY A 113 -3.83 -0.63 21.34
N SER A 114 -3.91 -0.44 20.03
CA SER A 114 -5.18 -0.42 19.31
C SER A 114 -5.43 -1.78 18.64
N GLY A 115 -6.67 -2.06 18.29
CA GLY A 115 -7.01 -3.29 17.60
C GLY A 115 -8.46 -3.73 17.80
N GLY A 116 -8.77 -4.92 17.31
CA GLY A 116 -10.04 -5.60 17.47
C GLY A 116 -10.98 -5.58 16.27
N ALA A 117 -10.64 -4.86 15.18
CA ALA A 117 -11.45 -4.89 13.97
C ALA A 117 -11.15 -6.14 13.14
N ALA A 118 -12.18 -6.75 12.56
CA ALA A 118 -12.01 -7.77 11.53
C ALA A 118 -11.43 -7.14 10.25
N ALA A 119 -10.85 -7.95 9.37
CA ALA A 119 -10.17 -7.45 8.16
C ALA A 119 -11.08 -6.53 7.32
N LEU A 120 -12.31 -6.95 7.02
CA LEU A 120 -13.22 -6.13 6.23
C LEU A 120 -13.59 -4.83 6.92
N GLU A 121 -13.86 -4.88 8.23
CA GLU A 121 -14.17 -3.69 9.03
C GLU A 121 -13.01 -2.69 9.01
N ALA A 122 -11.78 -3.18 9.18
CA ALA A 122 -10.58 -2.33 9.13
C ALA A 122 -10.39 -1.71 7.73
N LEU A 123 -10.60 -2.49 6.68
CA LEU A 123 -10.48 -2.00 5.30
C LEU A 123 -11.53 -0.93 4.99
N GLU A 124 -12.77 -1.14 5.40
CA GLU A 124 -13.84 -0.17 5.20
C GLU A 124 -13.57 1.14 5.96
N ALA A 125 -13.14 1.03 7.21
CA ALA A 125 -12.81 2.21 8.02
C ALA A 125 -11.61 2.98 7.46
N ALA A 126 -10.57 2.28 7.04
CA ALA A 126 -9.39 2.90 6.43
C ALA A 126 -9.73 3.56 5.09
N SER A 127 -10.47 2.87 4.23
CA SER A 127 -10.88 3.42 2.94
C SER A 127 -11.73 4.68 3.10
N ALA A 128 -12.63 4.71 4.10
CA ALA A 128 -13.43 5.90 4.41
C ALA A 128 -12.59 7.05 4.94
N ALA A 129 -11.49 6.76 5.62
CA ALA A 129 -10.55 7.78 6.11
C ALA A 129 -9.62 8.30 5.00
N TRP A 130 -9.51 7.59 3.91
CA TRP A 130 -8.77 8.01 2.72
C TRP A 130 -9.61 9.02 1.93
N ASP A 131 -8.99 9.63 0.94
CA ASP A 131 -9.59 10.75 0.20
C ASP A 131 -10.91 10.38 -0.52
N ARG A 132 -10.97 9.18 -1.10
CA ARG A 132 -12.16 8.66 -1.78
C ARG A 132 -12.36 7.20 -1.41
N PRO A 133 -13.48 6.85 -0.76
CA PRO A 133 -13.74 5.45 -0.42
C PRO A 133 -13.77 4.54 -1.64
N ALA A 134 -13.17 3.36 -1.51
CA ALA A 134 -13.23 2.34 -2.55
C ALA A 134 -14.59 1.63 -2.53
N PRO A 135 -15.02 1.02 -3.66
CA PRO A 135 -16.24 0.20 -3.68
C PRO A 135 -16.17 -0.94 -2.67
N ALA A 136 -17.28 -1.22 -2.02
CA ALA A 136 -17.38 -2.29 -1.02
C ALA A 136 -16.94 -3.65 -1.58
N ALA A 137 -17.27 -3.95 -2.84
CA ALA A 137 -16.89 -5.20 -3.49
C ALA A 137 -15.37 -5.36 -3.61
N ALA A 138 -14.64 -4.28 -3.92
CA ALA A 138 -13.18 -4.31 -4.04
C ALA A 138 -12.52 -4.56 -2.67
N LEU A 139 -13.04 -3.95 -1.62
CA LEU A 139 -12.56 -4.17 -0.25
C LEU A 139 -12.86 -5.59 0.23
N ALA A 140 -14.05 -6.09 -0.08
CA ALA A 140 -14.45 -7.46 0.26
C ALA A 140 -13.57 -8.51 -0.46
N GLU A 141 -13.19 -8.25 -1.70
CA GLU A 141 -12.27 -9.11 -2.45
C GLU A 141 -10.91 -9.21 -1.74
N LEU A 142 -10.36 -8.10 -1.32
CA LEU A 142 -9.08 -8.10 -0.58
C LEU A 142 -9.23 -8.80 0.77
N ALA A 143 -10.29 -8.51 1.52
CA ALA A 143 -10.54 -9.15 2.82
C ALA A 143 -10.62 -10.67 2.68
N ALA A 144 -11.33 -11.16 1.67
CA ALA A 144 -11.44 -12.60 1.41
C ALA A 144 -10.09 -13.23 1.05
N ALA A 145 -9.26 -12.55 0.26
CA ALA A 145 -7.94 -13.01 -0.13
C ALA A 145 -6.96 -13.03 1.05
N LEU A 146 -7.13 -12.13 2.00
CA LEU A 146 -6.31 -12.09 3.21
C LEU A 146 -6.69 -13.19 4.23
N GLY A 147 -7.85 -13.78 4.07
CA GLY A 147 -8.33 -14.82 4.96
C GLY A 147 -8.98 -14.27 6.21
#